data_d62eb0eebc3bffbf648127d2bc350e62
#
_entry.id   d62eb0eebc3bffbf648127d2bc350e62
#
_cell.length_a   1.000
_cell.length_b   1.000
_cell.length_c   1.000
_cell.angle_alpha   90.00
_cell.angle_beta   90.00
_cell.angle_gamma   90.00
#
_symmetry.space_group_name_H-M   'P 1'
#
loop_
_entity.id
_entity.type
_entity.pdbx_description
1 polymer ?
#
loop_
_entity_poly.entity_id
_entity_poly.type
_entity_poly.pdbx_seq_one_letter_code
_entity_poly.pdbx_strand_id
1 'polypeptide(L)'
;MLSGNAKHPHPDVHAGTAAGRQDEPAPGPAAAQHLDVLVVGAGLSGICAGYHLQTSCPGKTYAILEGRDAIGGTWDLFRYPGVRSDSDMYTLGFSFRPWRSEKSIADGDAILEYIRGTAKEFGIERHIRFGHRVLRASWSSETARWTVDATVGPQGTPARFTCSFLYLCSGYYDYADGYMPGWPGMERFNGRVVHPQHWPADLAYDGKRVVVIGSGATAVTLLPAMAQRAAHVTMLQRSPTYVVARPSSDPVSAWLQRRLPASMAHRATRWKNVLLGMYFYNLSRKKPDLVKSKILKGVRAQLGPDYDIDKHFTPSYKPWDQRLCLVPDSDLFKSIRSGKASVVTDQIESFTETGLLLRSGERLDADVIVTATGLQLKVAGGMKLEVDGTRMNPAQAFMYKGMMYSDMPNLAVAMGYVNASWTLKAELSSTYVCRLINHMDAKGHAWCAPRRTDPASDEEPSLSLRSGYVQRASNILPKQGSRRPWKVHQNYLFDLMALKFGKVEDSEMAFGRAGTAASVDG
;
A
#
# COMPACT_ATOMS: atom_id res chain seq x y z
N MET A 1 30.46 -31.56 -60.77
CA MET A 1 30.60 -31.08 -62.19
C MET A 1 30.07 -29.67 -62.22
N LEU A 2 30.99 -28.72 -62.36
CA LEU A 2 31.01 -27.54 -63.23
C LEU A 2 29.82 -26.52 -63.00
N SER A 3 30.05 -25.41 -62.37
CA SER A 3 30.73 -24.16 -62.79
C SER A 3 29.87 -23.27 -63.71
N GLY A 4 29.72 -22.01 -63.35
CA GLY A 4 29.12 -20.98 -64.17
C GLY A 4 29.07 -19.61 -63.48
N ASN A 5 30.22 -18.93 -63.51
CA ASN A 5 30.40 -17.50 -63.20
C ASN A 5 29.82 -16.63 -64.33
N ALA A 6 29.16 -15.53 -64.02
CA ALA A 6 29.06 -14.39 -64.95
C ALA A 6 29.11 -13.08 -64.16
N LYS A 7 30.09 -12.26 -64.50
CA LYS A 7 30.40 -10.92 -64.00
C LYS A 7 29.68 -9.82 -64.82
N HIS A 8 29.22 -8.77 -64.08
CA HIS A 8 29.27 -7.31 -64.37
C HIS A 8 28.53 -6.70 -65.59
N PRO A 9 28.13 -5.42 -65.58
CA PRO A 9 28.94 -4.27 -65.10
C PRO A 9 28.14 -3.15 -64.34
N HIS A 10 28.91 -2.30 -63.63
CA HIS A 10 28.51 -0.99 -63.13
C HIS A 10 28.28 0.02 -64.23
N PRO A 11 27.46 1.07 -63.96
CA PRO A 11 27.83 2.39 -64.46
C PRO A 11 27.92 3.47 -63.38
N ASP A 12 28.63 4.45 -63.75
CA ASP A 12 29.31 5.52 -63.08
C ASP A 12 28.50 6.53 -62.26
N VAL A 13 29.23 7.09 -61.35
CA VAL A 13 29.07 8.20 -60.46
C VAL A 13 28.67 9.50 -61.17
N HIS A 14 27.59 10.17 -60.68
CA HIS A 14 27.46 11.62 -60.75
C HIS A 14 27.39 12.21 -59.35
N ALA A 15 28.41 12.98 -59.02
CA ALA A 15 28.49 13.82 -57.83
C ALA A 15 27.45 14.95 -57.90
N GLY A 16 26.40 14.83 -57.07
CA GLY A 16 25.45 15.92 -56.80
C GLY A 16 25.81 16.53 -55.44
N THR A 17 26.15 17.80 -55.45
CA THR A 17 26.45 18.64 -54.28
C THR A 17 25.32 18.58 -53.27
N ALA A 18 25.57 18.03 -52.08
CA ALA A 18 24.69 18.04 -50.91
C ALA A 18 24.65 19.47 -50.37
N ALA A 19 23.50 20.16 -50.59
CA ALA A 19 23.18 21.34 -49.82
C ALA A 19 23.00 20.95 -48.37
N GLY A 20 23.73 21.62 -47.46
CA GLY A 20 23.70 21.38 -46.02
C GLY A 20 22.27 21.52 -45.45
N ARG A 21 21.73 20.44 -44.94
CA ARG A 21 20.65 20.52 -44.01
C ARG A 21 21.23 21.14 -42.73
N GLN A 22 20.81 22.35 -42.41
CA GLN A 22 21.01 22.95 -41.12
C GLN A 22 20.32 22.01 -40.11
N ASP A 23 21.08 21.43 -39.18
CA ASP A 23 20.56 20.72 -38.02
C ASP A 23 19.67 21.71 -37.27
N GLU A 24 18.35 21.53 -37.36
CA GLU A 24 17.44 22.18 -36.41
C GLU A 24 17.86 21.79 -35.01
N PRO A 25 18.11 22.73 -34.10
CA PRO A 25 18.44 22.41 -32.73
C PRO A 25 17.31 21.55 -32.16
N ALA A 26 17.66 20.42 -31.56
CA ALA A 26 16.72 19.57 -30.85
C ALA A 26 15.83 20.44 -29.93
N PRO A 27 14.49 20.25 -29.91
CA PRO A 27 13.61 21.09 -29.09
C PRO A 27 14.13 21.07 -27.67
N GLY A 28 14.47 22.25 -27.15
CA GLY A 28 14.92 22.44 -25.78
C GLY A 28 13.89 21.84 -24.83
N PRO A 29 14.28 21.42 -23.62
CA PRO A 29 13.38 20.78 -22.67
C PRO A 29 12.17 21.67 -22.48
N ALA A 30 10.96 21.13 -22.80
CA ALA A 30 9.71 21.85 -22.63
C ALA A 30 9.67 22.44 -21.21
N ALA A 31 9.32 23.74 -21.11
CA ALA A 31 9.30 24.46 -19.83
C ALA A 31 8.52 23.63 -18.80
N ALA A 32 9.15 23.34 -17.66
CA ALA A 32 8.55 22.49 -16.64
C ALA A 32 7.23 23.11 -16.15
N GLN A 33 6.13 22.36 -16.24
CA GLN A 33 4.84 22.82 -15.77
C GLN A 33 4.89 23.00 -14.25
N HIS A 34 4.50 24.17 -13.76
CA HIS A 34 4.34 24.45 -12.34
C HIS A 34 2.93 24.12 -11.86
N LEU A 35 2.83 23.53 -10.65
CA LEU A 35 1.60 23.23 -9.94
C LEU A 35 1.76 23.65 -8.48
N ASP A 36 0.68 24.13 -7.84
CA ASP A 36 0.73 24.41 -6.41
C ASP A 36 0.96 23.13 -5.61
N VAL A 37 0.25 22.04 -5.97
CA VAL A 37 0.39 20.75 -5.30
C VAL A 37 0.58 19.64 -6.32
N LEU A 38 1.60 18.82 -6.11
CA LEU A 38 1.79 17.59 -6.88
C LEU A 38 1.56 16.38 -5.97
N VAL A 39 0.60 15.54 -6.36
CA VAL A 39 0.27 14.28 -5.65
C VAL A 39 0.90 13.12 -6.41
N VAL A 40 1.50 12.18 -5.72
CA VAL A 40 2.11 10.99 -6.34
C VAL A 40 1.35 9.74 -5.93
N GLY A 41 0.69 9.10 -6.90
CA GLY A 41 -0.12 7.89 -6.75
C GLY A 41 -1.63 8.14 -6.79
N ALA A 42 -2.36 7.38 -7.64
CA ALA A 42 -3.82 7.43 -7.80
C ALA A 42 -4.55 6.24 -7.15
N GLY A 43 -4.03 5.73 -6.03
CA GLY A 43 -4.73 4.80 -5.16
C GLY A 43 -5.73 5.52 -4.23
N LEU A 44 -6.26 4.80 -3.23
CA LEU A 44 -7.18 5.37 -2.22
C LEU A 44 -6.71 6.71 -1.66
N SER A 45 -5.42 6.82 -1.32
CA SER A 45 -4.86 8.04 -0.71
C SER A 45 -4.83 9.22 -1.69
N GLY A 46 -4.46 8.99 -2.96
CA GLY A 46 -4.38 10.05 -3.95
C GLY A 46 -5.76 10.57 -4.36
N ILE A 47 -6.75 9.67 -4.50
CA ILE A 47 -8.15 10.08 -4.74
C ILE A 47 -8.70 10.88 -3.54
N CYS A 48 -8.39 10.45 -2.31
CA CYS A 48 -8.70 11.20 -1.10
C CYS A 48 -8.07 12.60 -1.10
N ALA A 49 -6.78 12.69 -1.44
CA ALA A 49 -6.05 13.95 -1.53
C ALA A 49 -6.68 14.89 -2.57
N GLY A 50 -7.01 14.37 -3.77
CA GLY A 50 -7.68 15.14 -4.82
C GLY A 50 -8.99 15.75 -4.36
N TYR A 51 -9.85 14.97 -3.67
CA TYR A 51 -11.09 15.47 -3.10
C TYR A 51 -10.85 16.61 -2.10
N HIS A 52 -9.93 16.42 -1.16
CA HIS A 52 -9.66 17.44 -0.13
C HIS A 52 -9.03 18.71 -0.72
N LEU A 53 -8.14 18.60 -1.71
CA LEU A 53 -7.57 19.75 -2.40
C LEU A 53 -8.65 20.57 -3.12
N GLN A 54 -9.55 19.91 -3.86
CA GLN A 54 -10.65 20.60 -4.56
C GLN A 54 -11.61 21.30 -3.61
N THR A 55 -11.91 20.67 -2.46
CA THR A 55 -12.93 21.19 -1.53
C THR A 55 -12.38 22.18 -0.52
N SER A 56 -11.11 22.04 -0.12
CA SER A 56 -10.52 22.84 0.96
C SER A 56 -9.44 23.82 0.49
N CYS A 57 -8.93 23.67 -0.74
CA CYS A 57 -7.95 24.55 -1.37
C CYS A 57 -8.37 24.88 -2.83
N PRO A 58 -9.59 25.40 -3.07
CA PRO A 58 -10.16 25.50 -4.43
C PRO A 58 -9.39 26.43 -5.38
N GLY A 59 -8.56 27.34 -4.84
CA GLY A 59 -7.69 28.22 -5.62
C GLY A 59 -6.36 27.61 -6.03
N LYS A 60 -6.04 26.38 -5.59
CA LYS A 60 -4.76 25.73 -5.89
C LYS A 60 -4.85 24.82 -7.11
N THR A 61 -3.86 24.93 -7.97
CA THR A 61 -3.64 24.00 -9.08
C THR A 61 -3.02 22.71 -8.56
N TYR A 62 -3.51 21.55 -9.01
CA TYR A 62 -2.91 20.28 -8.65
C TYR A 62 -2.97 19.24 -9.78
N ALA A 63 -2.07 18.28 -9.74
CA ALA A 63 -2.12 17.07 -10.54
C ALA A 63 -1.76 15.83 -9.69
N ILE A 64 -2.22 14.67 -10.12
CA ILE A 64 -1.88 13.37 -9.53
C ILE A 64 -1.07 12.60 -10.57
N LEU A 65 0.20 12.28 -10.27
CA LEU A 65 1.01 11.43 -11.14
C LEU A 65 0.84 9.98 -10.71
N GLU A 66 0.40 9.14 -11.66
CA GLU A 66 0.24 7.70 -11.45
C GLU A 66 1.18 6.94 -12.39
N GLY A 67 2.01 6.05 -11.83
CA GLY A 67 2.99 5.28 -12.59
C GLY A 67 2.37 4.16 -13.45
N ARG A 68 1.14 3.78 -13.19
CA ARG A 68 0.36 2.76 -13.92
C ARG A 68 -0.67 3.43 -14.82
N ASP A 69 -1.36 2.60 -15.62
CA ASP A 69 -2.38 3.09 -16.57
C ASP A 69 -3.79 3.09 -15.98
N ALA A 70 -3.93 2.85 -14.67
CA ALA A 70 -5.23 2.72 -14.02
C ALA A 70 -5.26 3.31 -12.61
N ILE A 71 -6.44 3.81 -12.23
CA ILE A 71 -6.80 4.19 -10.86
C ILE A 71 -6.95 2.92 -10.01
N GLY A 72 -6.51 2.97 -8.73
CA GLY A 72 -6.82 1.95 -7.74
C GLY A 72 -5.63 1.50 -6.89
N GLY A 73 -4.39 1.72 -7.35
CA GLY A 73 -3.20 1.34 -6.61
C GLY A 73 -3.19 -0.16 -6.28
N THR A 74 -3.09 -0.52 -5.00
CA THR A 74 -3.11 -1.92 -4.51
C THR A 74 -4.34 -2.69 -4.99
N TRP A 75 -5.51 -2.07 -5.06
CA TRP A 75 -6.76 -2.72 -5.47
C TRP A 75 -6.86 -2.95 -6.97
N ASP A 76 -6.07 -2.25 -7.78
CA ASP A 76 -5.88 -2.54 -9.19
C ASP A 76 -4.74 -3.52 -9.45
N LEU A 77 -3.72 -3.57 -8.57
CA LEU A 77 -2.58 -4.46 -8.71
C LEU A 77 -2.94 -5.92 -8.43
N PHE A 78 -3.62 -6.19 -7.30
CA PHE A 78 -3.92 -7.55 -6.88
C PHE A 78 -5.15 -8.10 -7.58
N ARG A 79 -4.95 -9.25 -8.28
CA ARG A 79 -5.97 -9.94 -9.09
C ARG A 79 -6.15 -11.41 -8.71
N TYR A 80 -5.53 -11.85 -7.63
CA TYR A 80 -5.64 -13.24 -7.19
C TYR A 80 -7.05 -13.56 -6.70
N PRO A 81 -7.50 -14.83 -6.82
CA PRO A 81 -8.85 -15.26 -6.41
C PRO A 81 -9.17 -14.92 -4.97
N GLY A 82 -10.34 -14.35 -4.73
CA GLY A 82 -10.83 -14.03 -3.41
C GLY A 82 -10.21 -12.79 -2.78
N VAL A 83 -9.41 -11.98 -3.51
CA VAL A 83 -8.87 -10.72 -2.99
C VAL A 83 -9.98 -9.85 -2.41
N ARG A 84 -9.79 -9.40 -1.16
CA ARG A 84 -10.80 -8.67 -0.40
C ARG A 84 -10.17 -7.81 0.68
N SER A 85 -10.96 -6.90 1.25
CA SER A 85 -10.54 -6.12 2.41
C SER A 85 -10.50 -7.00 3.67
N ASP A 86 -9.55 -6.72 4.55
CA ASP A 86 -9.51 -7.18 5.94
C ASP A 86 -10.09 -6.15 6.93
N SER A 87 -10.63 -5.06 6.39
CA SER A 87 -11.34 -4.00 7.11
C SER A 87 -12.76 -3.85 6.58
N ASP A 88 -13.68 -3.38 7.41
CA ASP A 88 -15.03 -3.07 6.95
C ASP A 88 -15.06 -1.82 6.06
N MET A 89 -15.95 -1.81 5.08
CA MET A 89 -16.08 -0.72 4.12
C MET A 89 -16.67 0.58 4.71
N TYR A 90 -17.31 0.54 5.87
CA TYR A 90 -17.79 1.76 6.53
C TYR A 90 -16.64 2.59 7.09
N THR A 91 -15.49 1.94 7.38
CA THR A 91 -14.25 2.61 7.80
C THR A 91 -13.22 2.71 6.68
N LEU A 92 -13.20 1.77 5.73
CA LEU A 92 -12.32 1.83 4.56
C LEU A 92 -12.84 2.79 3.48
N GLY A 93 -14.15 2.92 3.31
CA GLY A 93 -14.77 3.93 2.45
C GLY A 93 -14.52 5.34 2.98
N PHE A 94 -14.61 6.33 2.11
CA PHE A 94 -14.44 7.73 2.46
C PHE A 94 -15.62 8.26 3.27
N SER A 95 -15.37 9.18 4.19
CA SER A 95 -16.43 9.82 4.98
C SER A 95 -17.37 10.69 4.13
N PHE A 96 -16.83 11.24 3.03
CA PHE A 96 -17.55 12.08 2.07
C PHE A 96 -18.31 11.28 0.99
N ARG A 97 -17.99 9.97 0.82
CA ARG A 97 -18.70 9.07 -0.09
C ARG A 97 -19.07 7.77 0.63
N PRO A 98 -20.24 7.70 1.26
CA PRO A 98 -20.68 6.55 2.02
C PRO A 98 -20.74 5.24 1.22
N TRP A 99 -20.27 4.16 1.83
CA TRP A 99 -20.48 2.81 1.31
C TRP A 99 -21.94 2.40 1.47
N ARG A 100 -22.57 1.95 0.39
CA ARG A 100 -24.02 1.67 0.35
C ARG A 100 -24.38 0.19 0.30
N SER A 101 -23.41 -0.70 0.03
CA SER A 101 -23.67 -2.14 0.01
C SER A 101 -23.86 -2.70 1.43
N GLU A 102 -24.71 -3.73 1.56
CA GLU A 102 -24.89 -4.46 2.82
C GLU A 102 -23.63 -5.28 3.19
N LYS A 103 -22.84 -5.71 2.18
CA LYS A 103 -21.59 -6.42 2.40
C LYS A 103 -20.53 -5.46 2.95
N SER A 104 -20.24 -5.61 4.25
CA SER A 104 -19.26 -4.75 4.93
C SER A 104 -17.82 -5.14 4.63
N ILE A 105 -17.54 -6.43 4.41
CA ILE A 105 -16.24 -6.93 3.95
C ILE A 105 -16.34 -7.13 2.43
N ALA A 106 -15.81 -6.18 1.68
CA ALA A 106 -15.96 -6.14 0.23
C ALA A 106 -14.83 -6.88 -0.50
N ASP A 107 -15.16 -7.44 -1.64
CA ASP A 107 -14.22 -8.02 -2.58
C ASP A 107 -13.40 -6.92 -3.28
N GLY A 108 -12.22 -7.28 -3.79
CA GLY A 108 -11.29 -6.32 -4.40
C GLY A 108 -11.88 -5.55 -5.56
N ASP A 109 -12.67 -6.20 -6.42
CA ASP A 109 -13.32 -5.56 -7.57
C ASP A 109 -14.34 -4.50 -7.14
N ALA A 110 -15.13 -4.78 -6.09
CA ALA A 110 -16.09 -3.81 -5.55
C ALA A 110 -15.39 -2.60 -4.90
N ILE A 111 -14.23 -2.82 -4.29
CA ILE A 111 -13.41 -1.72 -3.75
C ILE A 111 -12.81 -0.90 -4.89
N LEU A 112 -12.31 -1.55 -5.92
CA LEU A 112 -11.75 -0.88 -7.10
C LEU A 112 -12.81 -0.03 -7.81
N GLU A 113 -14.00 -0.59 -8.00
CA GLU A 113 -15.15 0.14 -8.57
C GLU A 113 -15.53 1.35 -7.70
N TYR A 114 -15.53 1.18 -6.38
CA TYR A 114 -15.76 2.27 -5.43
C TYR A 114 -14.74 3.39 -5.59
N ILE A 115 -13.44 3.08 -5.72
CA ILE A 115 -12.37 4.07 -5.89
C ILE A 115 -12.55 4.80 -7.22
N ARG A 116 -12.75 4.07 -8.31
CA ARG A 116 -12.96 4.63 -9.66
C ARG A 116 -14.23 5.49 -9.70
N GLY A 117 -15.33 4.97 -9.15
CA GLY A 117 -16.57 5.72 -9.02
C GLY A 117 -16.42 7.01 -8.21
N THR A 118 -15.58 7.01 -7.16
CA THR A 118 -15.27 8.22 -6.40
C THR A 118 -14.51 9.24 -7.26
N ALA A 119 -13.48 8.80 -7.97
CA ALA A 119 -12.70 9.68 -8.83
C ALA A 119 -13.57 10.35 -9.91
N LYS A 120 -14.48 9.57 -10.51
CA LYS A 120 -15.43 10.05 -11.52
C LYS A 120 -16.46 11.01 -10.93
N GLU A 121 -17.12 10.64 -9.82
CA GLU A 121 -18.19 11.41 -9.18
C GLU A 121 -17.73 12.82 -8.79
N PHE A 122 -16.49 12.93 -8.29
CA PHE A 122 -15.91 14.22 -7.89
C PHE A 122 -15.02 14.85 -8.96
N GLY A 123 -14.98 14.32 -10.19
CA GLY A 123 -14.22 14.87 -11.31
C GLY A 123 -12.70 14.89 -11.08
N ILE A 124 -12.19 14.00 -10.23
CA ILE A 124 -10.74 13.90 -9.90
C ILE A 124 -9.96 13.32 -11.08
N GLU A 125 -10.59 12.48 -11.91
CA GLU A 125 -9.95 11.79 -13.04
C GLU A 125 -9.22 12.76 -13.99
N ARG A 126 -9.77 13.95 -14.25
CA ARG A 126 -9.16 14.96 -15.11
C ARG A 126 -7.82 15.50 -14.61
N HIS A 127 -7.51 15.30 -13.35
CA HIS A 127 -6.25 15.73 -12.72
C HIS A 127 -5.21 14.60 -12.67
N ILE A 128 -5.57 13.37 -13.06
CA ILE A 128 -4.68 12.22 -13.04
C ILE A 128 -3.90 12.13 -14.36
N ARG A 129 -2.60 11.95 -14.24
CA ARG A 129 -1.68 11.68 -15.36
C ARG A 129 -1.16 10.28 -15.21
N PHE A 130 -1.67 9.38 -16.04
CA PHE A 130 -1.27 7.99 -16.06
C PHE A 130 0.09 7.78 -16.74
N GLY A 131 0.73 6.63 -16.47
CA GLY A 131 2.02 6.28 -17.02
C GLY A 131 3.18 7.17 -16.55
N HIS A 132 2.99 8.04 -15.55
CA HIS A 132 4.00 8.96 -15.03
C HIS A 132 4.69 8.38 -13.79
N ARG A 133 5.84 7.76 -13.99
CA ARG A 133 6.64 7.21 -12.89
C ARG A 133 7.64 8.24 -12.39
N VAL A 134 7.45 8.73 -11.18
CA VAL A 134 8.35 9.67 -10.52
C VAL A 134 9.64 8.96 -10.10
N LEU A 135 10.79 9.53 -10.48
CA LEU A 135 12.13 8.98 -10.20
C LEU A 135 12.87 9.77 -9.13
N ARG A 136 12.69 11.10 -9.12
CA ARG A 136 13.41 12.02 -8.24
C ARG A 136 12.55 13.23 -7.94
N ALA A 137 12.67 13.76 -6.72
CA ALA A 137 12.16 15.06 -6.34
C ALA A 137 13.25 15.83 -5.58
N SER A 138 13.56 17.04 -6.03
CA SER A 138 14.61 17.88 -5.48
C SER A 138 14.03 19.22 -5.04
N TRP A 139 14.18 19.55 -3.77
CA TRP A 139 13.80 20.85 -3.20
C TRP A 139 14.91 21.88 -3.39
N SER A 140 14.53 23.11 -3.71
CA SER A 140 15.39 24.28 -3.67
C SER A 140 14.84 25.29 -2.66
N SER A 141 15.60 25.62 -1.62
CA SER A 141 15.25 26.65 -0.65
C SER A 141 15.29 28.05 -1.26
N GLU A 142 16.12 28.29 -2.28
CA GLU A 142 16.18 29.55 -3.01
C GLU A 142 14.83 29.89 -3.66
N THR A 143 14.22 28.92 -4.35
CA THR A 143 12.96 29.10 -5.06
C THR A 143 11.73 28.66 -4.25
N ALA A 144 11.93 28.00 -3.11
CA ALA A 144 10.93 27.34 -2.30
C ALA A 144 10.02 26.39 -3.13
N ARG A 145 10.64 25.54 -3.97
CA ARG A 145 9.95 24.64 -4.90
C ARG A 145 10.60 23.26 -4.98
N TRP A 146 9.77 22.28 -5.19
CA TRP A 146 10.18 20.96 -5.64
C TRP A 146 10.29 20.92 -7.17
N THR A 147 11.39 20.36 -7.68
CA THR A 147 11.52 19.89 -9.07
C THR A 147 11.34 18.38 -9.07
N VAL A 148 10.40 17.88 -9.85
CA VAL A 148 10.02 16.45 -9.89
C VAL A 148 10.31 15.90 -11.28
N ASP A 149 11.27 14.97 -11.35
CA ASP A 149 11.63 14.25 -12.56
C ASP A 149 10.86 12.92 -12.62
N ALA A 150 10.21 12.68 -13.75
CA ALA A 150 9.42 11.48 -14.02
C ALA A 150 9.76 10.91 -15.40
N THR A 151 9.36 9.65 -15.61
CA THR A 151 9.31 9.03 -16.94
C THR A 151 7.87 8.76 -17.31
N VAL A 152 7.55 8.88 -18.61
CA VAL A 152 6.20 8.72 -19.16
C VAL A 152 6.17 7.52 -20.11
N GLY A 153 5.19 6.65 -19.90
CA GLY A 153 4.92 5.49 -20.75
C GLY A 153 6.01 4.42 -20.74
N PRO A 154 5.83 3.38 -21.57
CA PRO A 154 6.76 2.23 -21.62
C PRO A 154 8.14 2.62 -22.18
N GLN A 155 8.22 3.64 -23.03
CA GLN A 155 9.47 4.14 -23.62
C GLN A 155 10.30 4.95 -22.63
N GLY A 156 9.75 5.30 -21.47
CA GLY A 156 10.46 6.05 -20.44
C GLY A 156 10.77 7.50 -20.83
N THR A 157 9.89 8.16 -21.61
CA THR A 157 10.08 9.55 -22.05
C THR A 157 10.24 10.46 -20.84
N PRO A 158 11.31 11.27 -20.73
CA PRO A 158 11.50 12.18 -19.62
C PRO A 158 10.40 13.24 -19.52
N ALA A 159 9.93 13.50 -18.31
CA ALA A 159 9.03 14.60 -18.00
C ALA A 159 9.48 15.30 -16.72
N ARG A 160 9.30 16.61 -16.65
CA ARG A 160 9.68 17.43 -15.49
C ARG A 160 8.54 18.34 -15.08
N PHE A 161 8.31 18.38 -13.77
CA PHE A 161 7.32 19.25 -13.15
C PHE A 161 7.98 20.06 -12.03
N THR A 162 7.37 21.20 -11.68
CA THR A 162 7.69 21.90 -10.45
C THR A 162 6.44 22.03 -9.60
N CYS A 163 6.59 22.00 -8.27
CA CYS A 163 5.46 22.26 -7.38
C CYS A 163 5.88 22.96 -6.11
N SER A 164 4.91 23.66 -5.50
CA SER A 164 5.12 24.31 -4.20
C SER A 164 5.01 23.32 -3.04
N PHE A 165 4.15 22.30 -3.17
CA PHE A 165 3.95 21.25 -2.16
C PHE A 165 3.91 19.86 -2.81
N LEU A 166 4.63 18.88 -2.25
CA LEU A 166 4.69 17.51 -2.73
C LEU A 166 3.96 16.59 -1.75
N TYR A 167 2.92 15.86 -2.22
CA TYR A 167 2.15 14.95 -1.40
C TYR A 167 2.27 13.50 -1.90
N LEU A 168 2.99 12.67 -1.15
CA LEU A 168 3.26 11.28 -1.50
C LEU A 168 2.09 10.37 -1.07
N CYS A 169 1.32 9.93 -2.05
CA CYS A 169 0.21 8.98 -1.91
C CYS A 169 0.52 7.62 -2.56
N SER A 170 1.81 7.31 -2.72
CA SER A 170 2.32 6.12 -3.43
C SER A 170 2.15 4.80 -2.69
N GLY A 171 1.59 4.82 -1.47
CA GLY A 171 1.57 3.64 -0.61
C GLY A 171 2.98 3.26 -0.13
N TYR A 172 3.15 2.00 0.29
CA TYR A 172 4.43 1.50 0.80
C TYR A 172 4.78 0.09 0.31
N TYR A 173 4.05 -0.47 -0.64
CA TYR A 173 4.39 -1.74 -1.28
C TYR A 173 5.24 -1.53 -2.53
N ASP A 174 6.23 -2.39 -2.72
CA ASP A 174 6.90 -2.49 -4.02
C ASP A 174 5.97 -3.22 -5.01
N TYR A 175 5.63 -2.54 -6.11
CA TYR A 175 4.76 -3.11 -7.14
C TYR A 175 5.53 -3.94 -8.17
N ALA A 176 6.86 -3.83 -8.19
CA ALA A 176 7.68 -4.62 -9.11
C ALA A 176 7.73 -6.08 -8.68
N ASP A 177 8.01 -6.34 -7.38
CA ASP A 177 8.22 -7.70 -6.91
C ASP A 177 7.62 -7.94 -5.53
N GLY A 178 7.03 -9.12 -5.34
CA GLY A 178 6.73 -9.69 -4.05
C GLY A 178 7.94 -10.35 -3.41
N TYR A 179 7.82 -10.73 -2.15
CA TYR A 179 8.88 -11.47 -1.49
C TYR A 179 8.78 -12.96 -1.78
N MET A 180 9.77 -13.50 -2.44
CA MET A 180 9.90 -14.95 -2.70
C MET A 180 11.23 -15.43 -2.09
N PRO A 181 11.20 -16.30 -1.08
CA PRO A 181 12.39 -16.99 -0.60
C PRO A 181 12.95 -17.89 -1.70
N GLY A 182 14.28 -17.99 -1.78
CA GLY A 182 14.94 -19.00 -2.60
C GLY A 182 14.94 -20.33 -1.86
N TRP A 183 14.18 -21.31 -2.30
CA TRP A 183 14.21 -22.66 -1.79
C TRP A 183 15.05 -23.57 -2.71
N PRO A 184 15.80 -24.56 -2.17
CA PRO A 184 16.50 -25.53 -2.99
C PRO A 184 15.55 -26.28 -3.92
N GLY A 185 15.95 -26.46 -5.18
CA GLY A 185 15.24 -27.29 -6.14
C GLY A 185 14.00 -26.66 -6.77
N MET A 186 13.75 -25.35 -6.61
CA MET A 186 12.60 -24.69 -7.24
C MET A 186 12.54 -24.89 -8.75
N GLU A 187 13.70 -24.94 -9.38
CA GLU A 187 13.88 -25.15 -10.83
C GLU A 187 13.47 -26.56 -11.29
N ARG A 188 13.38 -27.53 -10.40
CA ARG A 188 12.99 -28.93 -10.72
C ARG A 188 11.50 -29.15 -10.75
N PHE A 189 10.73 -28.25 -10.15
CA PHE A 189 9.27 -28.43 -10.07
C PHE A 189 8.63 -28.32 -11.44
N ASN A 190 7.95 -29.38 -11.88
CA ASN A 190 7.31 -29.47 -13.20
C ASN A 190 6.00 -28.65 -13.31
N GLY A 191 5.41 -28.22 -12.18
CA GLY A 191 4.19 -27.42 -12.14
C GLY A 191 4.47 -25.91 -12.25
N ARG A 192 3.44 -25.11 -12.05
CA ARG A 192 3.59 -23.62 -12.04
C ARG A 192 3.80 -23.11 -10.62
N VAL A 193 4.82 -22.28 -10.44
CA VAL A 193 5.04 -21.47 -9.22
C VAL A 193 4.55 -20.06 -9.49
N VAL A 194 3.65 -19.53 -8.65
CA VAL A 194 3.00 -18.23 -8.86
C VAL A 194 3.09 -17.39 -7.59
N HIS A 195 3.49 -16.11 -7.72
CA HIS A 195 3.34 -15.14 -6.64
C HIS A 195 2.02 -14.36 -6.79
N PRO A 196 1.20 -14.21 -5.72
CA PRO A 196 -0.12 -13.58 -5.80
C PRO A 196 -0.12 -12.14 -6.32
N GLN A 197 0.98 -11.41 -6.16
CA GLN A 197 1.11 -10.03 -6.65
C GLN A 197 1.06 -9.96 -8.19
N HIS A 198 1.53 -11.00 -8.87
CA HIS A 198 1.55 -11.12 -10.33
C HIS A 198 0.73 -12.33 -10.77
N TRP A 199 -0.55 -12.31 -10.43
CA TRP A 199 -1.45 -13.41 -10.74
C TRP A 199 -1.67 -13.56 -12.24
N PRO A 200 -1.28 -14.71 -12.85
CA PRO A 200 -1.50 -14.93 -14.29
C PRO A 200 -3.00 -15.12 -14.58
N ALA A 201 -3.51 -14.39 -15.56
CA ALA A 201 -4.91 -14.50 -15.98
C ALA A 201 -5.26 -15.88 -16.54
N ASP A 202 -4.27 -16.58 -17.09
CA ASP A 202 -4.37 -17.91 -17.72
C ASP A 202 -4.09 -19.07 -16.76
N LEU A 203 -3.96 -18.83 -15.45
CA LEU A 203 -3.65 -19.89 -14.49
C LEU A 203 -4.81 -20.87 -14.34
N ALA A 204 -4.70 -22.03 -14.99
CA ALA A 204 -5.64 -23.13 -14.84
C ALA A 204 -5.30 -23.96 -13.60
N TYR A 205 -6.17 -23.96 -12.59
CA TYR A 205 -6.03 -24.76 -11.37
C TYR A 205 -7.27 -25.60 -11.05
N ASP A 206 -8.25 -25.64 -11.95
CA ASP A 206 -9.46 -26.45 -11.80
C ASP A 206 -9.11 -27.93 -11.72
N GLY A 207 -9.64 -28.61 -10.72
CA GLY A 207 -9.36 -30.03 -10.49
C GLY A 207 -7.91 -30.36 -10.11
N LYS A 208 -7.06 -29.36 -9.85
CA LYS A 208 -5.65 -29.55 -9.50
C LYS A 208 -5.41 -29.51 -7.98
N ARG A 209 -4.30 -30.12 -7.57
CA ARG A 209 -3.78 -30.00 -6.20
C ARG A 209 -2.97 -28.71 -6.11
N VAL A 210 -3.35 -27.82 -5.20
CA VAL A 210 -2.71 -26.51 -5.00
C VAL A 210 -2.07 -26.45 -3.63
N VAL A 211 -0.81 -26.04 -3.56
CA VAL A 211 -0.15 -25.70 -2.29
C VAL A 211 0.02 -24.18 -2.22
N VAL A 212 -0.55 -23.55 -1.18
CA VAL A 212 -0.39 -22.13 -0.86
C VAL A 212 0.60 -21.99 0.29
N ILE A 213 1.79 -21.45 -0.01
CA ILE A 213 2.86 -21.26 0.98
C ILE A 213 2.66 -19.93 1.70
N GLY A 214 2.34 -19.97 2.98
CA GLY A 214 2.11 -18.82 3.84
C GLY A 214 0.86 -18.95 4.70
N SER A 215 0.72 -18.09 5.71
CA SER A 215 -0.43 -18.04 6.63
C SER A 215 -0.98 -16.63 6.83
N GLY A 216 -0.49 -15.65 6.05
CA GLY A 216 -0.93 -14.25 6.12
C GLY A 216 -2.27 -14.00 5.44
N ALA A 217 -2.69 -12.73 5.39
CA ALA A 217 -3.97 -12.30 4.81
C ALA A 217 -4.19 -12.85 3.38
N THR A 218 -3.16 -12.89 2.55
CA THR A 218 -3.25 -13.43 1.19
C THR A 218 -3.55 -14.93 1.18
N ALA A 219 -2.85 -15.73 2.00
CA ALA A 219 -3.04 -17.18 2.05
C ALA A 219 -4.45 -17.54 2.56
N VAL A 220 -4.91 -16.92 3.65
CA VAL A 220 -6.25 -17.19 4.22
C VAL A 220 -7.39 -16.72 3.31
N THR A 221 -7.09 -15.84 2.36
CA THR A 221 -8.04 -15.35 1.35
C THR A 221 -8.06 -16.25 0.11
N LEU A 222 -6.89 -16.66 -0.38
CA LEU A 222 -6.73 -17.55 -1.52
C LEU A 222 -7.35 -18.93 -1.29
N LEU A 223 -7.07 -19.52 -0.11
CA LEU A 223 -7.46 -20.89 0.19
C LEU A 223 -8.95 -21.15 -0.05
N PRO A 224 -9.91 -20.42 0.59
CA PRO A 224 -11.33 -20.68 0.37
C PRO A 224 -11.78 -20.37 -1.06
N ALA A 225 -11.18 -19.40 -1.73
CA ALA A 225 -11.53 -19.06 -3.10
C ALA A 225 -11.07 -20.15 -4.09
N MET A 226 -9.84 -20.63 -3.94
CA MET A 226 -9.31 -21.70 -4.81
C MET A 226 -9.96 -23.07 -4.53
N ALA A 227 -10.32 -23.36 -3.28
CA ALA A 227 -10.96 -24.61 -2.88
C ALA A 227 -12.34 -24.83 -3.52
N GLN A 228 -12.94 -23.80 -4.13
CA GLN A 228 -14.19 -23.94 -4.89
C GLN A 228 -14.00 -24.68 -6.21
N ARG A 229 -12.81 -24.60 -6.82
CA ARG A 229 -12.52 -25.12 -8.17
C ARG A 229 -11.39 -26.15 -8.18
N ALA A 230 -10.41 -26.02 -7.29
CA ALA A 230 -9.29 -26.97 -7.14
C ALA A 230 -9.80 -28.34 -6.64
N ALA A 231 -9.08 -29.40 -6.91
CA ALA A 231 -9.33 -30.71 -6.31
C ALA A 231 -9.09 -30.66 -4.80
N HIS A 232 -7.98 -30.06 -4.40
CA HIS A 232 -7.64 -29.81 -2.99
C HIS A 232 -6.67 -28.63 -2.87
N VAL A 233 -6.78 -27.86 -1.78
CA VAL A 233 -5.86 -26.75 -1.48
C VAL A 233 -5.19 -26.97 -0.13
N THR A 234 -3.88 -27.09 -0.11
CA THR A 234 -3.09 -27.20 1.14
C THR A 234 -2.46 -25.85 1.48
N MET A 235 -2.79 -25.29 2.65
CA MET A 235 -2.06 -24.13 3.21
C MET A 235 -0.83 -24.64 3.97
N LEU A 236 0.35 -24.44 3.40
CA LEU A 236 1.61 -24.75 4.05
C LEU A 236 2.14 -23.52 4.78
N GLN A 237 2.28 -23.60 6.08
CA GLN A 237 2.77 -22.52 6.93
C GLN A 237 3.95 -22.95 7.81
N ARG A 238 4.94 -22.06 7.97
CA ARG A 238 6.05 -22.26 8.89
C ARG A 238 5.62 -22.10 10.36
N SER A 239 4.68 -21.19 10.60
CA SER A 239 4.12 -20.89 11.92
C SER A 239 2.69 -20.38 11.77
N PRO A 240 1.81 -20.69 12.74
CA PRO A 240 0.43 -20.25 12.72
C PRO A 240 0.27 -18.72 12.77
N THR A 241 -0.87 -18.25 12.29
CA THR A 241 -1.34 -16.86 12.37
C THR A 241 -2.68 -16.83 13.11
N TYR A 242 -2.98 -15.74 13.83
CA TYR A 242 -4.33 -15.55 14.39
C TYR A 242 -5.34 -15.33 13.31
N VAL A 243 -6.39 -16.16 13.28
CA VAL A 243 -7.51 -16.06 12.34
C VAL A 243 -8.80 -15.80 13.10
N VAL A 244 -9.54 -14.77 12.69
CA VAL A 244 -10.79 -14.36 13.32
C VAL A 244 -11.92 -14.42 12.30
N ALA A 245 -12.94 -15.23 12.58
CA ALA A 245 -14.15 -15.26 11.77
C ALA A 245 -15.08 -14.10 12.13
N ARG A 246 -15.64 -13.44 11.13
CA ARG A 246 -16.68 -12.42 11.28
C ARG A 246 -17.72 -12.53 10.17
N PRO A 247 -18.98 -12.12 10.40
CA PRO A 247 -19.95 -11.98 9.33
C PRO A 247 -19.45 -11.01 8.26
N SER A 248 -19.74 -11.30 6.99
CA SER A 248 -19.45 -10.41 5.86
C SER A 248 -20.36 -9.18 5.84
N SER A 249 -21.54 -9.26 6.46
CA SER A 249 -22.49 -8.16 6.63
C SER A 249 -22.51 -7.69 8.09
N ASP A 250 -22.93 -6.44 8.32
CA ASP A 250 -23.07 -5.84 9.66
C ASP A 250 -24.55 -5.68 9.99
N PRO A 251 -25.15 -6.56 10.85
CA PRO A 251 -26.57 -6.50 11.19
C PRO A 251 -26.99 -5.18 11.86
N VAL A 252 -26.09 -4.58 12.66
CA VAL A 252 -26.35 -3.29 13.31
C VAL A 252 -26.39 -2.17 12.28
N SER A 253 -25.48 -2.21 11.29
CA SER A 253 -25.52 -1.28 10.17
C SER A 253 -26.81 -1.40 9.37
N ALA A 254 -27.22 -2.62 9.03
CA ALA A 254 -28.47 -2.87 8.31
C ALA A 254 -29.71 -2.36 9.10
N TRP A 255 -29.69 -2.52 10.42
CA TRP A 255 -30.75 -1.96 11.28
C TRP A 255 -30.75 -0.44 11.29
N LEU A 256 -29.58 0.21 11.40
CA LEU A 256 -29.44 1.67 11.36
C LEU A 256 -29.90 2.24 10.01
N GLN A 257 -29.54 1.61 8.91
CA GLN A 257 -29.93 2.04 7.56
C GLN A 257 -31.45 2.01 7.34
N ARG A 258 -32.15 1.10 8.00
CA ARG A 258 -33.64 1.02 7.95
C ARG A 258 -34.33 2.07 8.80
N ARG A 259 -33.65 2.66 9.79
CA ARG A 259 -34.26 3.56 10.80
C ARG A 259 -33.82 5.01 10.68
N LEU A 260 -32.66 5.28 10.03
CA LEU A 260 -32.06 6.61 9.96
C LEU A 260 -31.82 7.01 8.50
N PRO A 261 -31.79 8.32 8.21
CA PRO A 261 -31.30 8.82 6.93
C PRO A 261 -29.90 8.27 6.61
N ALA A 262 -29.62 7.96 5.33
CA ALA A 262 -28.41 7.24 4.90
C ALA A 262 -27.11 7.85 5.43
N SER A 263 -27.00 9.18 5.45
CA SER A 263 -25.80 9.88 5.96
C SER A 263 -25.62 9.72 7.48
N MET A 264 -26.70 9.69 8.23
CA MET A 264 -26.67 9.48 9.69
C MET A 264 -26.36 8.02 10.02
N ALA A 265 -27.00 7.08 9.33
CA ALA A 265 -26.75 5.65 9.48
C ALA A 265 -25.27 5.31 9.19
N HIS A 266 -24.72 5.86 8.09
CA HIS A 266 -23.31 5.69 7.75
C HIS A 266 -22.39 6.26 8.84
N ARG A 267 -22.62 7.49 9.30
CA ARG A 267 -21.79 8.09 10.36
C ARG A 267 -21.85 7.29 11.65
N ALA A 268 -23.04 6.86 12.07
CA ALA A 268 -23.21 6.06 13.27
C ALA A 268 -22.48 4.71 13.16
N THR A 269 -22.63 4.02 12.03
CA THR A 269 -21.92 2.74 11.75
C THR A 269 -20.41 2.95 11.74
N ARG A 270 -19.91 3.98 11.04
CA ARG A 270 -18.47 4.30 10.97
C ARG A 270 -17.89 4.53 12.37
N TRP A 271 -18.55 5.36 13.19
CA TRP A 271 -18.10 5.61 14.56
C TRP A 271 -18.17 4.36 15.44
N LYS A 272 -19.24 3.58 15.35
CA LYS A 272 -19.35 2.29 16.05
C LYS A 272 -18.14 1.39 15.71
N ASN A 273 -17.81 1.23 14.42
CA ASN A 273 -16.74 0.36 13.97
C ASN A 273 -15.34 0.89 14.37
N VAL A 274 -15.12 2.20 14.30
CA VAL A 274 -13.90 2.85 14.80
C VAL A 274 -13.72 2.57 16.30
N LEU A 275 -14.74 2.85 17.12
CA LEU A 275 -14.65 2.67 18.57
C LEU A 275 -14.51 1.20 18.96
N LEU A 276 -15.23 0.31 18.30
CA LEU A 276 -15.13 -1.14 18.52
C LEU A 276 -13.73 -1.68 18.14
N GLY A 277 -13.19 -1.24 17.00
CA GLY A 277 -11.84 -1.60 16.58
C GLY A 277 -10.77 -1.12 17.56
N MET A 278 -10.88 0.13 18.02
CA MET A 278 -9.97 0.68 19.03
C MET A 278 -10.09 -0.06 20.36
N TYR A 279 -11.31 -0.36 20.81
CA TYR A 279 -11.54 -1.13 22.03
C TYR A 279 -10.88 -2.51 21.94
N PHE A 280 -11.11 -3.24 20.84
CA PHE A 280 -10.55 -4.57 20.63
C PHE A 280 -9.01 -4.54 20.56
N TYR A 281 -8.43 -3.57 19.85
CA TYR A 281 -6.99 -3.38 19.80
C TYR A 281 -6.40 -3.10 21.18
N ASN A 282 -6.96 -2.16 21.93
CA ASN A 282 -6.50 -1.82 23.28
C ASN A 282 -6.64 -3.01 24.24
N LEU A 283 -7.74 -3.77 24.15
CA LEU A 283 -7.93 -4.99 24.94
C LEU A 283 -6.85 -6.02 24.61
N SER A 284 -6.53 -6.20 23.33
CA SER A 284 -5.50 -7.12 22.86
C SER A 284 -4.12 -6.76 23.38
N ARG A 285 -3.82 -5.47 23.52
CA ARG A 285 -2.53 -4.99 24.07
C ARG A 285 -2.47 -5.08 25.60
N LYS A 286 -3.60 -4.83 26.30
CA LYS A 286 -3.66 -4.83 27.76
C LYS A 286 -3.87 -6.22 28.36
N LYS A 287 -4.65 -7.08 27.70
CA LYS A 287 -5.00 -8.45 28.16
C LYS A 287 -4.81 -9.46 27.02
N PRO A 288 -3.56 -9.65 26.53
CA PRO A 288 -3.30 -10.48 25.34
C PRO A 288 -3.75 -11.93 25.51
N ASP A 289 -3.54 -12.54 26.68
CA ASP A 289 -3.88 -13.95 26.91
C ASP A 289 -5.39 -14.19 26.91
N LEU A 290 -6.18 -13.24 27.45
CA LEU A 290 -7.64 -13.28 27.37
C LEU A 290 -8.12 -13.24 25.93
N VAL A 291 -7.53 -12.36 25.10
CA VAL A 291 -7.91 -12.23 23.70
C VAL A 291 -7.45 -13.45 22.91
N LYS A 292 -6.23 -13.95 23.14
CA LYS A 292 -5.72 -15.21 22.58
C LYS A 292 -6.69 -16.37 22.87
N SER A 293 -7.05 -16.57 24.13
CA SER A 293 -7.98 -17.62 24.54
C SER A 293 -9.33 -17.52 23.84
N LYS A 294 -9.90 -16.30 23.72
CA LYS A 294 -11.18 -16.08 23.02
C LYS A 294 -11.08 -16.39 21.52
N ILE A 295 -9.98 -15.98 20.86
CA ILE A 295 -9.76 -16.27 19.44
C ILE A 295 -9.67 -17.79 19.25
N LEU A 296 -8.84 -18.49 20.02
CA LEU A 296 -8.65 -19.95 19.90
C LEU A 296 -9.95 -20.72 20.21
N LYS A 297 -10.74 -20.27 21.21
CA LYS A 297 -12.07 -20.83 21.47
C LYS A 297 -12.98 -20.67 20.24
N GLY A 298 -12.91 -19.53 19.55
CA GLY A 298 -13.66 -19.31 18.30
C GLY A 298 -13.21 -20.25 17.19
N VAL A 299 -11.91 -20.46 17.00
CA VAL A 299 -11.36 -21.42 16.03
C VAL A 299 -11.80 -22.85 16.34
N ARG A 300 -11.72 -23.27 17.62
CA ARG A 300 -12.15 -24.59 18.08
C ARG A 300 -13.64 -24.84 17.81
N ALA A 301 -14.47 -23.83 18.04
CA ALA A 301 -15.90 -23.91 17.73
C ALA A 301 -16.17 -24.05 16.22
N GLN A 302 -15.26 -23.59 15.37
CA GLN A 302 -15.38 -23.69 13.92
C GLN A 302 -14.88 -25.02 13.35
N LEU A 303 -13.78 -25.57 13.88
CA LEU A 303 -13.12 -26.77 13.34
C LEU A 303 -13.48 -28.06 14.06
N GLY A 304 -14.02 -27.97 15.26
CA GLY A 304 -14.36 -29.13 16.10
C GLY A 304 -13.24 -29.52 17.09
N PRO A 305 -13.54 -30.44 18.03
CA PRO A 305 -12.62 -30.84 19.08
C PRO A 305 -11.42 -31.66 18.58
N ASP A 306 -11.60 -32.42 17.50
CA ASP A 306 -10.61 -33.37 16.98
C ASP A 306 -9.55 -32.71 16.09
N TYR A 307 -9.73 -31.44 15.74
CA TYR A 307 -8.76 -30.71 14.93
C TYR A 307 -7.61 -30.18 15.78
N ASP A 308 -6.36 -30.43 15.38
CA ASP A 308 -5.16 -29.99 16.08
C ASP A 308 -4.94 -28.47 15.91
N ILE A 309 -5.72 -27.67 16.64
CA ILE A 309 -5.60 -26.22 16.62
C ILE A 309 -4.33 -25.73 17.32
N ASP A 310 -3.74 -26.51 18.20
CA ASP A 310 -2.53 -26.13 18.92
C ASP A 310 -1.35 -26.10 17.94
N LYS A 311 -1.28 -27.06 17.03
CA LYS A 311 -0.29 -27.09 15.95
C LYS A 311 -0.57 -26.06 14.85
N HIS A 312 -1.83 -25.92 14.41
CA HIS A 312 -2.14 -25.23 13.15
C HIS A 312 -2.69 -23.80 13.31
N PHE A 313 -3.22 -23.44 14.50
CA PHE A 313 -3.87 -22.14 14.74
C PHE A 313 -3.46 -21.43 16.01
N THR A 314 -2.44 -21.94 16.74
CA THR A 314 -1.96 -21.31 17.98
C THR A 314 -0.62 -20.63 17.77
N PRO A 315 -0.61 -19.31 17.48
CA PRO A 315 0.64 -18.54 17.33
C PRO A 315 1.42 -18.47 18.64
N SER A 316 2.75 -18.44 18.52
CA SER A 316 3.67 -18.25 19.65
C SER A 316 3.76 -16.80 20.14
N TYR A 317 3.28 -15.83 19.33
CA TYR A 317 3.29 -14.40 19.62
C TYR A 317 1.93 -13.90 20.15
N LYS A 318 1.91 -12.68 20.72
CA LYS A 318 0.69 -12.06 21.24
C LYS A 318 -0.17 -11.47 20.12
N PRO A 319 -1.51 -11.40 20.30
CA PRO A 319 -2.38 -10.71 19.34
C PRO A 319 -1.89 -9.28 19.06
N TRP A 320 -1.85 -8.90 17.77
CA TRP A 320 -1.32 -7.62 17.27
C TRP A 320 0.21 -7.40 17.38
N ASP A 321 1.00 -8.40 17.77
CA ASP A 321 2.43 -8.36 17.47
C ASP A 321 2.67 -8.56 15.96
N GLN A 322 1.79 -9.36 15.33
CA GLN A 322 1.61 -9.42 13.88
C GLN A 322 0.13 -9.20 13.56
N ARG A 323 -0.18 -8.98 12.28
CA ARG A 323 -1.55 -8.70 11.85
C ARG A 323 -2.47 -9.89 12.09
N LEU A 324 -3.68 -9.63 12.59
CA LEU A 324 -4.75 -10.63 12.68
C LEU A 324 -5.38 -10.81 11.28
N CYS A 325 -5.60 -12.05 10.87
CA CYS A 325 -6.28 -12.37 9.62
C CYS A 325 -7.79 -12.49 9.85
N LEU A 326 -8.57 -11.77 9.05
CA LEU A 326 -10.02 -11.82 9.12
C LEU A 326 -10.57 -12.72 8.00
N VAL A 327 -11.47 -13.65 8.38
CA VAL A 327 -12.17 -14.53 7.43
C VAL A 327 -13.68 -14.29 7.52
N PRO A 328 -14.30 -13.76 6.46
CA PRO A 328 -15.73 -13.50 6.44
C PRO A 328 -16.50 -14.83 6.39
N ASP A 329 -17.62 -14.86 7.11
CA ASP A 329 -18.57 -15.98 7.13
C ASP A 329 -17.92 -17.34 7.40
N SER A 330 -16.76 -17.37 8.05
CA SER A 330 -15.98 -18.57 8.36
C SER A 330 -15.56 -19.39 7.12
N ASP A 331 -15.38 -18.74 5.96
CA ASP A 331 -15.14 -19.42 4.68
C ASP A 331 -13.90 -20.33 4.69
N LEU A 332 -12.79 -19.89 5.29
CA LEU A 332 -11.58 -20.70 5.51
C LEU A 332 -11.92 -21.99 6.28
N PHE A 333 -12.60 -21.85 7.41
CA PHE A 333 -12.94 -23.00 8.26
C PHE A 333 -13.93 -23.94 7.60
N LYS A 334 -14.89 -23.40 6.83
CA LYS A 334 -15.82 -24.19 6.02
C LYS A 334 -15.09 -25.04 4.97
N SER A 335 -14.09 -24.47 4.29
CA SER A 335 -13.28 -25.18 3.31
C SER A 335 -12.47 -26.32 3.93
N ILE A 336 -11.93 -26.10 5.14
CA ILE A 336 -11.20 -27.14 5.88
C ILE A 336 -12.16 -28.27 6.32
N ARG A 337 -13.31 -27.93 6.92
CA ARG A 337 -14.29 -28.94 7.37
C ARG A 337 -14.89 -29.77 6.23
N SER A 338 -15.04 -29.19 5.07
CA SER A 338 -15.55 -29.92 3.89
C SER A 338 -14.52 -30.85 3.23
N GLY A 339 -13.28 -30.90 3.77
CA GLY A 339 -12.19 -31.68 3.18
C GLY A 339 -11.62 -31.12 1.88
N LYS A 340 -12.11 -29.94 1.43
CA LYS A 340 -11.60 -29.26 0.22
C LYS A 340 -10.27 -28.55 0.45
N ALA A 341 -9.92 -28.31 1.72
CA ALA A 341 -8.66 -27.71 2.08
C ALA A 341 -8.07 -28.33 3.34
N SER A 342 -6.75 -28.20 3.50
CA SER A 342 -6.01 -28.64 4.68
C SER A 342 -4.95 -27.61 5.07
N VAL A 343 -4.45 -27.73 6.31
CA VAL A 343 -3.34 -26.90 6.82
C VAL A 343 -2.21 -27.81 7.24
N VAL A 344 -1.02 -27.55 6.73
CA VAL A 344 0.22 -28.20 7.14
C VAL A 344 1.13 -27.16 7.78
N THR A 345 1.63 -27.47 8.99
CA THR A 345 2.55 -26.58 9.71
C THR A 345 3.91 -27.25 9.79
N ASP A 346 4.79 -26.83 8.86
CA ASP A 346 6.15 -27.35 8.73
C ASP A 346 7.03 -26.39 7.91
N GLN A 347 8.31 -26.71 7.80
CA GLN A 347 9.28 -25.97 6.99
C GLN A 347 9.60 -26.74 5.70
N ILE A 348 9.77 -26.01 4.61
CA ILE A 348 10.20 -26.57 3.33
C ILE A 348 11.68 -26.93 3.43
N GLU A 349 12.02 -28.16 3.10
CA GLU A 349 13.38 -28.61 2.91
C GLU A 349 13.83 -28.32 1.47
N SER A 350 13.06 -28.79 0.49
CA SER A 350 13.33 -28.56 -0.94
C SER A 350 12.08 -28.72 -1.78
N PHE A 351 12.13 -28.19 -2.99
CA PHE A 351 11.20 -28.51 -4.06
C PHE A 351 11.61 -29.84 -4.71
N THR A 352 10.61 -30.59 -5.17
CA THR A 352 10.77 -31.81 -5.96
C THR A 352 10.07 -31.63 -7.31
N GLU A 353 10.20 -32.60 -8.20
CA GLU A 353 9.54 -32.58 -9.52
C GLU A 353 8.01 -32.53 -9.42
N THR A 354 7.44 -33.10 -8.34
CA THR A 354 5.99 -33.24 -8.16
C THR A 354 5.42 -32.42 -7.00
N GLY A 355 6.23 -31.61 -6.30
CA GLY A 355 5.75 -30.84 -5.16
C GLY A 355 6.85 -30.39 -4.20
N LEU A 356 6.63 -30.61 -2.90
CA LEU A 356 7.52 -30.15 -1.82
C LEU A 356 7.93 -31.31 -0.91
N LEU A 357 9.19 -31.34 -0.51
CA LEU A 357 9.69 -32.13 0.63
C LEU A 357 9.77 -31.22 1.85
N LEU A 358 9.18 -31.64 2.93
CA LEU A 358 9.18 -30.93 4.20
C LEU A 358 10.30 -31.45 5.13
N ARG A 359 10.70 -30.66 6.12
CA ARG A 359 11.73 -31.05 7.10
C ARG A 359 11.35 -32.25 7.96
N SER A 360 10.05 -32.50 8.16
CA SER A 360 9.54 -33.73 8.79
C SER A 360 9.77 -35.00 7.97
N GLY A 361 10.15 -34.86 6.69
CA GLY A 361 10.21 -35.95 5.72
C GLY A 361 8.89 -36.15 4.96
N GLU A 362 7.81 -35.45 5.32
CA GLU A 362 6.53 -35.49 4.60
C GLU A 362 6.67 -34.88 3.20
N ARG A 363 5.96 -35.45 2.24
CA ARG A 363 5.89 -34.93 0.87
C ARG A 363 4.52 -34.37 0.60
N LEU A 364 4.47 -33.17 0.03
CA LEU A 364 3.27 -32.52 -0.43
C LEU A 364 3.28 -32.46 -1.95
N ASP A 365 2.49 -33.31 -2.59
CA ASP A 365 2.29 -33.25 -4.03
C ASP A 365 1.47 -32.02 -4.42
N ALA A 366 1.88 -31.36 -5.49
CA ALA A 366 1.22 -30.17 -6.02
C ALA A 366 1.31 -30.13 -7.55
N ASP A 367 0.28 -29.61 -8.18
CA ASP A 367 0.27 -29.27 -9.60
C ASP A 367 0.50 -27.75 -9.79
N VAL A 368 0.15 -26.97 -8.75
CA VAL A 368 0.38 -25.53 -8.67
C VAL A 368 0.85 -25.15 -7.27
N ILE A 369 1.91 -24.34 -7.18
CA ILE A 369 2.40 -23.79 -5.93
C ILE A 369 2.22 -22.27 -5.95
N VAL A 370 1.55 -21.72 -4.94
CA VAL A 370 1.32 -20.27 -4.78
C VAL A 370 2.16 -19.77 -3.61
N THR A 371 3.10 -18.87 -3.88
CA THR A 371 4.01 -18.31 -2.87
C THR A 371 3.42 -17.08 -2.20
N ALA A 372 2.47 -17.27 -1.27
CA ALA A 372 1.87 -16.19 -0.47
C ALA A 372 2.79 -15.76 0.69
N THR A 373 4.07 -15.57 0.41
CA THR A 373 5.17 -15.37 1.36
C THR A 373 5.39 -13.93 1.77
N GLY A 374 4.55 -13.04 1.29
CA GLY A 374 4.51 -11.63 1.68
C GLY A 374 5.02 -10.68 0.62
N LEU A 375 5.03 -9.41 0.98
CA LEU A 375 5.34 -8.29 0.10
C LEU A 375 6.70 -7.69 0.43
N GLN A 376 7.24 -6.91 -0.48
CA GLN A 376 8.34 -6.02 -0.23
C GLN A 376 7.84 -4.60 0.01
N LEU A 377 8.52 -3.86 0.90
CA LEU A 377 8.19 -2.46 1.15
C LEU A 377 9.11 -1.54 0.36
N LYS A 378 8.54 -0.40 -0.05
CA LYS A 378 9.24 0.65 -0.78
C LYS A 378 8.76 2.02 -0.29
N VAL A 379 9.63 2.76 0.37
CA VAL A 379 9.32 4.10 0.89
C VAL A 379 9.30 5.11 -0.27
N ALA A 380 8.40 6.08 -0.19
CA ALA A 380 8.25 7.17 -1.17
C ALA A 380 8.13 6.68 -2.63
N GLY A 381 7.51 5.50 -2.87
CA GLY A 381 7.42 4.92 -4.21
C GLY A 381 8.79 4.58 -4.85
N GLY A 382 9.88 4.64 -4.09
CA GLY A 382 11.25 4.39 -4.55
C GLY A 382 11.92 5.60 -5.21
N MET A 383 11.30 6.79 -5.20
CA MET A 383 11.91 8.01 -5.72
C MET A 383 13.07 8.48 -4.83
N LYS A 384 14.04 9.15 -5.45
CA LYS A 384 15.12 9.83 -4.75
C LYS A 384 14.61 11.19 -4.27
N LEU A 385 14.82 11.49 -2.99
CA LEU A 385 14.48 12.78 -2.39
C LEU A 385 15.76 13.55 -2.10
N GLU A 386 15.77 14.85 -2.41
CA GLU A 386 16.91 15.74 -2.21
C GLU A 386 16.43 17.09 -1.69
N VAL A 387 17.23 17.71 -0.81
CA VAL A 387 17.02 19.07 -0.29
C VAL A 387 18.31 19.84 -0.50
N ASP A 388 18.26 20.92 -1.27
CA ASP A 388 19.42 21.80 -1.59
C ASP A 388 20.67 21.00 -2.05
N GLY A 389 20.45 20.03 -2.94
CA GLY A 389 21.50 19.17 -3.49
C GLY A 389 21.91 17.99 -2.58
N THR A 390 21.47 17.98 -1.33
CA THR A 390 21.76 16.87 -0.39
C THR A 390 20.72 15.78 -0.50
N ARG A 391 21.17 14.54 -0.74
CA ARG A 391 20.28 13.38 -0.80
C ARG A 391 19.74 13.04 0.59
N MET A 392 18.42 13.00 0.71
CA MET A 392 17.73 12.63 1.93
C MET A 392 17.52 11.11 2.02
N ASN A 393 17.79 10.55 3.20
CA ASN A 393 17.52 9.15 3.50
C ASN A 393 16.27 9.05 4.39
N PRO A 394 15.11 8.60 3.88
CA PRO A 394 13.89 8.47 4.68
C PRO A 394 14.06 7.61 5.94
N ALA A 395 14.98 6.64 5.93
CA ALA A 395 15.25 5.78 7.10
C ALA A 395 15.89 6.53 8.28
N GLN A 396 16.48 7.69 8.03
CA GLN A 396 17.04 8.55 9.10
C GLN A 396 16.06 9.62 9.54
N ALA A 397 15.01 9.88 8.75
CA ALA A 397 14.01 10.89 9.05
C ALA A 397 13.03 10.41 10.14
N PHE A 398 12.53 11.37 10.92
CA PHE A 398 11.48 11.14 11.90
C PHE A 398 10.11 11.48 11.34
N MET A 399 9.11 10.69 11.71
CA MET A 399 7.72 10.92 11.32
C MET A 399 7.07 11.98 12.21
N TYR A 400 6.83 13.17 11.67
CA TYR A 400 6.06 14.21 12.33
C TYR A 400 4.55 13.97 12.13
N LYS A 401 3.81 13.87 13.24
CA LYS A 401 2.36 13.56 13.25
C LYS A 401 1.97 12.32 12.41
N GLY A 402 2.96 11.45 12.12
CA GLY A 402 2.80 10.26 11.29
C GLY A 402 2.51 10.53 9.81
N MET A 403 2.85 11.72 9.29
CA MET A 403 2.54 12.10 7.92
C MET A 403 3.52 13.07 7.24
N MET A 404 4.54 13.56 7.91
CA MET A 404 5.62 14.35 7.31
C MET A 404 6.96 13.81 7.81
N TYR A 405 8.04 14.05 7.05
CA TYR A 405 9.39 13.71 7.47
C TYR A 405 10.09 14.92 8.06
N SER A 406 10.91 14.69 9.10
CA SER A 406 11.79 15.76 9.62
C SER A 406 12.68 16.31 8.50
N ASP A 407 12.92 17.60 8.54
CA ASP A 407 13.83 18.32 7.66
C ASP A 407 13.51 18.28 6.16
N MET A 408 12.30 17.85 5.80
CA MET A 408 11.82 17.86 4.42
C MET A 408 10.76 18.95 4.22
N PRO A 409 11.10 20.04 3.49
CA PRO A 409 10.18 21.15 3.31
C PRO A 409 9.00 20.78 2.40
N ASN A 410 7.81 21.29 2.71
CA ASN A 410 6.61 21.17 1.89
C ASN A 410 6.34 19.75 1.36
N LEU A 411 6.63 18.73 2.19
CA LEU A 411 6.44 17.33 1.83
C LEU A 411 5.54 16.63 2.86
N ALA A 412 4.50 15.96 2.37
CA ALA A 412 3.67 15.09 3.17
C ALA A 412 3.60 13.67 2.58
N VAL A 413 3.31 12.69 3.43
CA VAL A 413 3.19 11.27 3.07
C VAL A 413 1.88 10.72 3.61
N ALA A 414 1.06 10.13 2.76
CA ALA A 414 -0.14 9.41 3.19
C ALA A 414 0.25 8.02 3.70
N MET A 415 0.21 7.85 5.02
CA MET A 415 0.44 6.56 5.68
C MET A 415 -0.80 6.18 6.49
N GLY A 416 -1.25 4.92 6.36
CA GLY A 416 -2.42 4.42 7.09
C GLY A 416 -2.08 3.86 8.48
N TYR A 417 -3.10 3.32 9.14
CA TYR A 417 -2.94 2.58 10.39
C TYR A 417 -2.55 1.12 10.13
N VAL A 418 -1.83 0.52 11.07
CA VAL A 418 -1.57 -0.92 11.07
C VAL A 418 -2.73 -1.72 11.69
N ASN A 419 -3.54 -1.08 12.52
CA ASN A 419 -4.62 -1.69 13.33
C ASN A 419 -6.04 -1.21 12.96
N ALA A 420 -6.16 -0.39 11.92
CA ALA A 420 -7.43 0.17 11.46
C ALA A 420 -7.40 0.42 9.95
N SER A 421 -8.53 0.80 9.37
CA SER A 421 -8.66 1.09 7.95
C SER A 421 -7.75 2.23 7.50
N TRP A 422 -7.13 2.05 6.34
CA TRP A 422 -6.14 2.97 5.76
C TRP A 422 -6.68 4.39 5.58
N THR A 423 -7.90 4.51 5.07
CA THR A 423 -8.54 5.79 4.73
C THR A 423 -8.82 6.68 5.94
N LEU A 424 -9.00 6.09 7.13
CA LEU A 424 -9.16 6.87 8.35
C LEU A 424 -8.00 7.83 8.58
N LYS A 425 -6.76 7.38 8.35
CA LYS A 425 -5.56 8.24 8.47
C LYS A 425 -5.36 9.10 7.23
N ALA A 426 -5.60 8.55 6.03
CA ALA A 426 -5.44 9.27 4.77
C ALA A 426 -6.33 10.52 4.70
N GLU A 427 -7.60 10.45 5.16
CA GLU A 427 -8.49 11.60 5.26
C GLU A 427 -7.96 12.66 6.23
N LEU A 428 -7.50 12.24 7.42
CA LEU A 428 -6.95 13.17 8.40
C LEU A 428 -5.67 13.84 7.90
N SER A 429 -4.81 13.08 7.23
CA SER A 429 -3.58 13.61 6.62
C SER A 429 -3.91 14.62 5.52
N SER A 430 -4.84 14.30 4.62
CA SER A 430 -5.27 15.22 3.56
C SER A 430 -5.92 16.48 4.12
N THR A 431 -6.73 16.34 5.18
CA THR A 431 -7.30 17.49 5.90
C THR A 431 -6.20 18.39 6.47
N TYR A 432 -5.18 17.79 7.11
CA TYR A 432 -4.06 18.56 7.69
C TYR A 432 -3.22 19.23 6.61
N VAL A 433 -2.93 18.55 5.50
CA VAL A 433 -2.20 19.15 4.35
C VAL A 433 -2.93 20.38 3.84
N CYS A 434 -4.23 20.31 3.63
CA CYS A 434 -5.02 21.48 3.19
C CYS A 434 -5.00 22.62 4.21
N ARG A 435 -5.11 22.30 5.51
CA ARG A 435 -5.00 23.30 6.58
C ARG A 435 -3.62 23.96 6.60
N LEU A 436 -2.57 23.16 6.37
CA LEU A 436 -1.19 23.65 6.34
C LEU A 436 -0.95 24.58 5.15
N ILE A 437 -1.41 24.20 3.95
CA ILE A 437 -1.32 25.03 2.74
C ILE A 437 -2.06 26.35 2.92
N ASN A 438 -3.31 26.31 3.38
CA ASN A 438 -4.10 27.52 3.63
C ASN A 438 -3.50 28.42 4.70
N HIS A 439 -2.88 27.83 5.73
CA HIS A 439 -2.16 28.57 6.77
C HIS A 439 -0.93 29.28 6.21
N MET A 440 -0.13 28.58 5.39
CA MET A 440 1.03 29.18 4.72
C MET A 440 0.65 30.35 3.84
N ASP A 441 -0.42 30.20 3.04
CA ASP A 441 -0.94 31.29 2.20
C ASP A 441 -1.37 32.50 3.03
N ALA A 442 -2.14 32.26 4.09
CA ALA A 442 -2.64 33.33 4.95
C ALA A 442 -1.52 34.11 5.67
N LYS A 443 -0.38 33.46 5.92
CA LYS A 443 0.79 34.05 6.60
C LYS A 443 1.89 34.51 5.65
N GLY A 444 1.78 34.26 4.37
CA GLY A 444 2.81 34.56 3.36
C GLY A 444 4.08 33.71 3.52
N HIS A 445 3.93 32.50 4.05
CA HIS A 445 5.02 31.52 4.13
C HIS A 445 5.18 30.78 2.78
N ALA A 446 6.40 30.68 2.30
CA ALA A 446 6.72 29.91 1.09
C ALA A 446 7.03 28.45 1.39
N TRP A 447 7.50 28.14 2.60
CA TRP A 447 7.79 26.78 3.01
C TRP A 447 7.47 26.52 4.49
N CYS A 448 7.25 25.25 4.79
CA CYS A 448 7.17 24.69 6.13
C CYS A 448 7.98 23.40 6.21
N ALA A 449 8.66 23.13 7.31
CA ALA A 449 9.39 21.89 7.54
C ALA A 449 9.31 21.49 9.02
N PRO A 450 8.96 20.22 9.32
CA PRO A 450 9.08 19.74 10.69
C PRO A 450 10.55 19.72 11.12
N ARG A 451 10.85 20.30 12.29
CA ARG A 451 12.19 20.38 12.87
C ARG A 451 12.21 19.72 14.23
N ARG A 452 13.10 18.77 14.41
CA ARG A 452 13.25 18.12 15.71
C ARG A 452 14.15 18.97 16.61
N THR A 453 13.55 19.64 17.58
CA THR A 453 14.26 20.55 18.51
C THR A 453 14.89 19.80 19.69
N ASP A 454 14.40 18.60 20.02
CA ASP A 454 14.95 17.74 21.08
C ASP A 454 15.56 16.45 20.49
N PRO A 455 16.89 16.43 20.23
CA PRO A 455 17.57 15.24 19.72
C PRO A 455 17.68 14.10 20.74
N ALA A 456 17.46 14.35 22.05
CA ALA A 456 17.59 13.37 23.11
C ALA A 456 16.38 12.45 23.28
N SER A 457 15.29 12.65 22.49
CA SER A 457 14.14 11.75 22.53
C SER A 457 14.50 10.39 21.92
N ASP A 458 14.04 9.30 22.58
CA ASP A 458 14.29 7.93 22.13
C ASP A 458 13.85 7.71 20.68
N GLU A 459 14.62 6.91 19.95
CA GLU A 459 14.31 6.48 18.59
C GLU A 459 13.59 5.15 18.60
N GLU A 460 12.45 5.09 17.92
CA GLU A 460 11.69 3.86 17.73
C GLU A 460 11.39 3.65 16.23
N PRO A 461 11.21 2.40 15.76
CA PRO A 461 10.68 2.16 14.42
C PRO A 461 9.28 2.77 14.25
N SER A 462 9.01 3.42 13.13
CA SER A 462 7.69 4.02 12.86
C SER A 462 6.56 3.00 12.73
N LEU A 463 6.87 1.76 12.36
CA LEU A 463 5.93 0.64 12.32
C LEU A 463 6.28 -0.37 13.41
N SER A 464 5.37 -0.57 14.35
CA SER A 464 5.56 -1.45 15.52
C SER A 464 5.20 -2.92 15.28
N LEU A 465 4.85 -3.31 14.06
CA LEU A 465 4.53 -4.71 13.71
C LEU A 465 5.79 -5.56 13.58
N ARG A 466 5.75 -6.77 14.15
CA ARG A 466 6.79 -7.79 14.01
C ARG A 466 6.60 -8.73 12.82
N SER A 467 5.74 -8.36 11.86
CA SER A 467 5.55 -9.12 10.63
C SER A 467 6.83 -9.15 9.79
N GLY A 468 7.12 -10.28 9.13
CA GLY A 468 8.38 -10.50 8.42
C GLY A 468 8.68 -9.43 7.35
N TYR A 469 7.66 -8.93 6.64
CA TYR A 469 7.84 -7.87 5.65
C TYR A 469 8.25 -6.52 6.26
N VAL A 470 7.80 -6.21 7.48
CA VAL A 470 8.21 -4.99 8.22
C VAL A 470 9.64 -5.16 8.73
N GLN A 471 9.98 -6.34 9.26
CA GLN A 471 11.34 -6.60 9.74
C GLN A 471 12.38 -6.52 8.62
N ARG A 472 12.06 -7.05 7.42
CA ARG A 472 12.94 -6.93 6.25
C ARG A 472 13.15 -5.49 5.79
N ALA A 473 12.20 -4.60 6.06
CA ALA A 473 12.23 -3.20 5.67
C ALA A 473 12.69 -2.25 6.78
N SER A 474 13.15 -2.76 7.92
CA SER A 474 13.53 -1.94 9.09
C SER A 474 14.61 -0.89 8.76
N ASN A 475 15.47 -1.18 7.80
CA ASN A 475 16.57 -0.31 7.34
C ASN A 475 16.14 0.75 6.33
N ILE A 476 14.91 0.73 5.83
CA ILE A 476 14.38 1.73 4.87
C ILE A 476 13.20 2.53 5.43
N LEU A 477 12.59 2.07 6.51
CA LEU A 477 11.45 2.74 7.13
C LEU A 477 11.91 3.92 7.98
N PRO A 478 11.15 5.03 8.01
CA PRO A 478 11.45 6.16 8.87
C PRO A 478 11.31 5.79 10.35
N LYS A 479 11.90 6.64 11.20
CA LYS A 479 11.85 6.52 12.65
C LYS A 479 10.65 7.28 13.22
N GLN A 480 10.35 7.04 14.48
CA GLN A 480 9.48 7.86 15.31
C GLN A 480 10.16 8.20 16.63
N GLY A 481 9.75 9.29 17.26
CA GLY A 481 10.15 9.62 18.63
C GLY A 481 9.21 9.00 19.67
N SER A 482 9.59 9.12 20.94
CA SER A 482 8.80 8.63 22.07
C SER A 482 7.65 9.58 22.46
N ARG A 483 7.69 10.86 22.05
CA ARG A 483 6.75 11.92 22.42
C ARG A 483 6.11 12.59 21.22
N ARG A 484 4.97 13.25 21.42
CA ARG A 484 4.32 14.12 20.42
C ARG A 484 5.22 15.32 20.11
N PRO A 485 5.22 15.80 18.87
CA PRO A 485 4.47 15.36 17.68
C PRO A 485 5.12 14.21 16.90
N TRP A 486 6.26 13.68 17.37
CA TRP A 486 7.08 12.66 16.69
C TRP A 486 6.62 11.23 16.94
N LYS A 487 5.74 10.97 17.92
CA LYS A 487 5.15 9.66 18.17
C LYS A 487 4.02 9.38 17.20
N VAL A 488 4.13 8.27 16.45
CA VAL A 488 3.07 7.77 15.57
C VAL A 488 2.05 7.00 16.39
N HIS A 489 0.93 7.62 16.68
CA HIS A 489 -0.14 6.98 17.42
C HIS A 489 -0.96 6.07 16.50
N GLN A 490 -1.13 4.81 16.89
CA GLN A 490 -2.08 3.90 16.25
C GLN A 490 -3.49 4.08 16.85
N ASN A 491 -3.96 5.34 16.88
CA ASN A 491 -5.19 5.73 17.56
C ASN A 491 -5.89 6.87 16.81
N TYR A 492 -7.03 6.53 16.21
CA TYR A 492 -7.80 7.47 15.39
C TYR A 492 -8.24 8.74 16.15
N LEU A 493 -8.68 8.61 17.43
CA LEU A 493 -9.13 9.78 18.19
C LEU A 493 -8.00 10.77 18.47
N PHE A 494 -6.81 10.28 18.79
CA PHE A 494 -5.65 11.13 19.00
C PHE A 494 -5.24 11.85 17.72
N ASP A 495 -5.25 11.14 16.59
CA ASP A 495 -4.92 11.75 15.30
C ASP A 495 -6.02 12.71 14.84
N LEU A 496 -7.29 12.41 15.08
CA LEU A 496 -8.40 13.31 14.81
C LEU A 496 -8.22 14.64 15.54
N MET A 497 -7.88 14.60 16.84
CA MET A 497 -7.63 15.80 17.62
C MET A 497 -6.38 16.56 17.13
N ALA A 498 -5.31 15.85 16.81
CA ALA A 498 -4.06 16.47 16.38
C ALA A 498 -4.14 17.06 14.95
N LEU A 499 -4.70 16.31 13.99
CA LEU A 499 -4.65 16.67 12.58
C LEU A 499 -5.84 17.54 12.14
N LYS A 500 -7.03 17.29 12.69
CA LYS A 500 -8.22 18.07 12.31
C LYS A 500 -8.41 19.32 13.17
N PHE A 501 -8.14 19.24 14.47
CA PHE A 501 -8.44 20.32 15.42
C PHE A 501 -7.20 20.97 16.05
N GLY A 502 -6.06 20.26 16.08
CA GLY A 502 -4.82 20.78 16.67
C GLY A 502 -4.24 21.97 15.90
N LYS A 503 -3.37 22.73 16.54
CA LYS A 503 -2.67 23.84 15.90
C LYS A 503 -1.80 23.35 14.74
N VAL A 504 -1.73 24.14 13.67
CA VAL A 504 -0.82 23.95 12.55
C VAL A 504 0.59 24.40 12.94
N GLU A 505 0.70 25.58 13.55
CA GLU A 505 1.93 26.06 14.17
C GLU A 505 2.13 25.40 15.53
N ASP A 506 3.24 24.70 15.70
CA ASP A 506 3.75 24.23 16.98
C ASP A 506 5.28 24.42 17.01
N SER A 507 5.91 24.14 18.15
CA SER A 507 7.36 24.35 18.34
C SER A 507 8.25 23.53 17.42
N GLU A 508 7.71 22.49 16.81
CA GLU A 508 8.43 21.55 15.94
C GLU A 508 8.13 21.79 14.44
N MET A 509 7.34 22.81 14.10
CA MET A 509 7.04 23.16 12.71
C MET A 509 7.65 24.54 12.38
N ALA A 510 8.72 24.52 11.60
CA ALA A 510 9.34 25.74 11.09
C ALA A 510 8.64 26.24 9.83
N PHE A 511 8.61 27.56 9.65
CA PHE A 511 8.09 28.25 8.46
C PHE A 511 9.08 29.28 7.97
N GLY A 512 9.11 29.53 6.66
CA GLY A 512 10.00 30.53 6.09
C GLY A 512 9.54 31.08 4.74
N ARG A 513 10.34 32.02 4.22
CA ARG A 513 10.14 32.61 2.89
C ARG A 513 11.13 32.03 1.89
N ALA A 514 10.88 32.22 0.60
CA ALA A 514 11.83 31.86 -0.44
C ALA A 514 13.17 32.60 -0.21
N GLY A 515 14.28 31.95 -0.50
CA GLY A 515 15.62 32.48 -0.22
C GLY A 515 16.12 32.31 1.22
N THR A 516 15.29 31.78 2.13
CA THR A 516 15.76 31.41 3.48
C THR A 516 16.00 29.89 3.50
N ALA A 517 17.15 29.48 4.07
CA ALA A 517 17.52 28.08 4.12
C ALA A 517 16.45 27.25 4.85
N ALA A 518 15.96 26.21 4.19
CA ALA A 518 15.12 25.19 4.81
C ALA A 518 15.97 24.06 5.43
N SER A 519 17.29 24.04 5.22
CA SER A 519 18.25 23.14 5.86
C SER A 519 18.77 23.76 7.16
N VAL A 520 19.05 22.93 8.15
CA VAL A 520 19.87 23.31 9.31
C VAL A 520 21.32 23.24 8.84
N ASP A 521 22.04 24.33 8.88
CA ASP A 521 23.51 24.30 8.91
C ASP A 521 23.90 23.44 10.12
N GLY A 522 24.56 22.29 9.87
CA GLY A 522 24.77 21.16 10.72
C GLY A 522 25.55 21.32 11.99
#